data_b3d94385a887111ca926784a7559e70f
#
_entry.id   b3d94385a887111ca926784a7559e70f
#
_cell.length_a   1.000
_cell.length_b   1.000
_cell.length_c   1.000
_cell.angle_alpha   90.00
_cell.angle_beta   90.00
_cell.angle_gamma   90.00
#
_symmetry.space_group_name_H-M   'P 1'
#
loop_
_entity.id
_entity.type
_entity.pdbx_description
1 polymer ?
#
loop_
_entity_poly.entity_id
_entity_poly.type
_entity_poly.pdbx_seq_one_letter_code
_entity_poly.pdbx_strand_id
1 'polypeptide(L)'
;MGKEKKSLVKSGLILSLMTFASRIMGLVREMTKASFLGTSMYADAFSTAFMIPNLLRRLFAENKKETQDFLAATFTLVSFLTAVVVVVGIIITPLITLIFCKKPVDVNAADYAAQLEYWMLQKNEITILTRIMFPYLFVISVAAFFQGILNGCKIFAPSGFTPVLFNAVVIIATYVLAPYTENPARAMSIGVILGGCIQALFQWPFIRQTGWKICFTSLKKTFSNPGTKKVIALIVPTILGMAAYQLNDVVSTSLATRSGEGIASSLQYSLRLQELILGIFAVSIGTVILPDLSGLANEKKWEDFNSMLVQAIKIMILISIPVTFFSLVNGKEMITLLYKSKSFDDNSVMLTLGEFRFHIAGLLFIALNRIISPAFYAQRNTKLPTMAGIISFIANIILALVLVIFMKGNGIALALSLASLVNTIFLFIFMKKMNTFETKKIIKNSLIYMVKIIILSVVAAVPCYLLNPIWISAFGNYGKIISQGLPIFINFLIFATIGVLGLIVTKDDIAVTIIKKIKR
;
A
#
# COMPACT_ATOMS: atom_id res chain seq x y z
N MET A 1 -35.33 7.87 9.78
CA MET A 1 -34.46 6.71 9.47
C MET A 1 -34.13 6.55 7.97
N GLY A 2 -35.04 6.69 7.02
CA GLY A 2 -34.74 6.49 5.60
C GLY A 2 -33.84 7.54 4.94
N LYS A 3 -33.95 8.81 5.28
CA LYS A 3 -33.10 9.90 4.73
C LYS A 3 -31.67 9.86 5.22
N GLU A 4 -31.41 9.49 6.49
CA GLU A 4 -30.04 9.34 7.03
C GLU A 4 -29.31 8.14 6.43
N LYS A 5 -29.99 6.99 6.23
CA LYS A 5 -29.40 5.82 5.56
C LYS A 5 -29.01 6.12 4.11
N LYS A 6 -29.87 6.83 3.35
CA LYS A 6 -29.56 7.29 1.98
C LYS A 6 -28.37 8.27 1.94
N SER A 7 -28.24 9.16 2.92
CA SER A 7 -27.12 10.10 3.04
C SER A 7 -25.80 9.38 3.32
N LEU A 8 -25.78 8.38 4.22
CA LEU A 8 -24.59 7.57 4.54
C LEU A 8 -24.12 6.72 3.35
N VAL A 9 -25.04 6.10 2.63
CA VAL A 9 -24.71 5.31 1.43
C VAL A 9 -24.14 6.21 0.33
N LYS A 10 -24.73 7.39 0.11
CA LYS A 10 -24.22 8.37 -0.86
C LYS A 10 -22.82 8.85 -0.49
N SER A 11 -22.58 9.14 0.79
CA SER A 11 -21.25 9.55 1.27
C SER A 11 -20.22 8.43 1.15
N GLY A 12 -20.60 7.18 1.40
CA GLY A 12 -19.76 6.01 1.21
C GLY A 12 -19.39 5.77 -0.26
N LEU A 13 -20.33 5.93 -1.18
CA LEU A 13 -20.09 5.83 -2.62
C LEU A 13 -19.13 6.92 -3.12
N ILE A 14 -19.34 8.18 -2.69
CA ILE A 14 -18.45 9.29 -3.02
C ILE A 14 -17.04 9.02 -2.51
N LEU A 15 -16.88 8.56 -1.28
CA LEU A 15 -15.58 8.23 -0.71
C LEU A 15 -14.90 7.08 -1.45
N SER A 16 -15.65 6.07 -1.86
CA SER A 16 -15.12 4.94 -2.66
C SER A 16 -14.64 5.39 -4.04
N LEU A 17 -15.41 6.24 -4.74
CA LEU A 17 -15.02 6.82 -6.02
C LEU A 17 -13.77 7.71 -5.88
N MET A 18 -13.70 8.52 -4.85
CA MET A 18 -12.52 9.35 -4.58
C MET A 18 -11.29 8.52 -4.23
N THR A 19 -11.46 7.43 -3.48
CA THR A 19 -10.39 6.49 -3.18
C THR A 19 -9.89 5.81 -4.45
N PHE A 20 -10.78 5.42 -5.34
CA PHE A 20 -10.42 4.82 -6.64
C PHE A 20 -9.67 5.83 -7.52
N ALA A 21 -10.17 7.06 -7.64
CA ALA A 21 -9.50 8.14 -8.36
C ALA A 21 -8.09 8.42 -7.78
N SER A 22 -7.96 8.45 -6.46
CA SER A 22 -6.67 8.62 -5.77
C SER A 22 -5.67 7.50 -6.11
N ARG A 23 -6.14 6.24 -6.24
CA ARG A 23 -5.28 5.10 -6.64
C ARG A 23 -4.80 5.23 -8.07
N ILE A 24 -5.68 5.64 -9.00
CA ILE A 24 -5.31 5.92 -10.40
C ILE A 24 -4.27 7.04 -10.44
N MET A 25 -4.51 8.16 -9.75
CA MET A 25 -3.54 9.27 -9.69
C MET A 25 -2.22 8.85 -9.03
N GLY A 26 -2.26 7.97 -8.05
CA GLY A 26 -1.07 7.37 -7.45
C GLY A 26 -0.27 6.54 -8.45
N LEU A 27 -0.95 5.73 -9.29
CA LEU A 27 -0.30 4.98 -10.37
C LEU A 27 0.32 5.92 -11.41
N VAL A 28 -0.40 6.96 -11.86
CA VAL A 28 0.13 7.96 -12.81
C VAL A 28 1.38 8.64 -12.23
N ARG A 29 1.40 8.96 -10.93
CA ARG A 29 2.61 9.47 -10.27
C ARG A 29 3.77 8.47 -10.34
N GLU A 30 3.54 7.17 -10.09
CA GLU A 30 4.61 6.16 -10.20
C GLU A 30 5.08 5.98 -11.65
N MET A 31 4.17 6.07 -12.64
CA MET A 31 4.55 6.11 -14.06
C MET A 31 5.39 7.35 -14.38
N THR A 32 5.05 8.52 -13.84
CA THR A 32 5.84 9.76 -13.96
C THR A 32 7.22 9.56 -13.35
N LYS A 33 7.31 9.00 -12.12
CA LYS A 33 8.57 8.67 -11.47
C LYS A 33 9.40 7.72 -12.33
N ALA A 34 8.80 6.66 -12.88
CA ALA A 34 9.48 5.71 -13.75
C ALA A 34 9.97 6.37 -15.05
N SER A 35 9.19 7.29 -15.62
CA SER A 35 9.55 8.00 -16.86
C SER A 35 10.76 8.92 -16.70
N PHE A 36 10.89 9.59 -15.55
CA PHE A 36 11.99 10.53 -15.30
C PHE A 36 13.21 9.89 -14.66
N LEU A 37 13.01 8.91 -13.77
CA LEU A 37 14.06 8.39 -12.90
C LEU A 37 14.43 6.93 -13.19
N GLY A 38 13.54 6.16 -13.84
CA GLY A 38 13.77 4.72 -14.08
C GLY A 38 13.99 3.94 -12.79
N THR A 39 14.98 3.04 -12.80
CA THR A 39 15.51 2.33 -11.63
C THR A 39 16.94 2.79 -11.32
N SER A 40 17.20 4.09 -11.38
CA SER A 40 18.50 4.67 -11.10
C SER A 40 18.72 4.94 -9.61
N MET A 41 19.95 5.29 -9.24
CA MET A 41 20.32 5.78 -7.90
C MET A 41 19.40 6.91 -7.42
N TYR A 42 18.99 7.82 -8.32
CA TYR A 42 18.09 8.93 -7.98
C TYR A 42 16.67 8.46 -7.66
N ALA A 43 16.18 7.41 -8.32
CA ALA A 43 14.90 6.79 -8.01
C ALA A 43 14.92 6.09 -6.65
N ASP A 44 16.01 5.42 -6.31
CA ASP A 44 16.23 4.78 -5.01
C ASP A 44 16.34 5.84 -3.91
N ALA A 45 17.12 6.90 -4.15
CA ALA A 45 17.26 8.02 -3.22
C ALA A 45 15.91 8.71 -2.95
N PHE A 46 15.11 8.99 -3.97
CA PHE A 46 13.76 9.54 -3.82
C PHE A 46 12.84 8.60 -3.03
N SER A 47 12.87 7.30 -3.36
CA SER A 47 12.03 6.30 -2.70
C SER A 47 12.34 6.17 -1.22
N THR A 48 13.62 6.13 -0.88
CA THR A 48 14.12 6.06 0.49
C THR A 48 13.80 7.34 1.25
N ALA A 49 14.08 8.51 0.65
CA ALA A 49 13.82 9.79 1.27
C ALA A 49 12.32 10.06 1.49
N PHE A 50 11.45 9.67 0.56
CA PHE A 50 10.00 9.81 0.68
C PHE A 50 9.40 8.93 1.79
N MET A 51 10.02 7.76 2.07
CA MET A 51 9.57 6.87 3.12
C MET A 51 9.73 7.49 4.52
N ILE A 52 10.81 8.24 4.76
CA ILE A 52 11.16 8.76 6.09
C ILE A 52 10.07 9.72 6.64
N PRO A 53 9.67 10.81 5.94
CA PRO A 53 8.59 11.67 6.41
C PRO A 53 7.22 10.98 6.45
N ASN A 54 6.94 10.09 5.49
CA ASN A 54 5.68 9.39 5.42
C ASN A 54 5.49 8.35 6.54
N LEU A 55 6.59 7.78 7.03
CA LEU A 55 6.61 6.92 8.21
C LEU A 55 6.09 7.67 9.44
N LEU A 56 6.58 8.89 9.66
CA LEU A 56 6.20 9.72 10.80
C LEU A 56 4.76 10.27 10.67
N ARG A 57 4.28 10.53 9.46
CA ARG A 57 2.91 11.00 9.22
C ARG A 57 1.83 10.09 9.83
N ARG A 58 2.00 8.77 9.72
CA ARG A 58 1.04 7.79 10.22
C ARG A 58 0.89 7.78 11.74
N LEU A 59 1.85 8.39 12.46
CA LEU A 59 1.88 8.42 13.91
C LEU A 59 0.93 9.49 14.52
N PHE A 60 0.47 10.48 13.73
CA PHE A 60 -0.25 11.65 14.26
C PHE A 60 -1.72 11.76 13.83
N ALA A 61 -2.32 10.75 13.21
CA ALA A 61 -3.57 10.87 12.46
C ALA A 61 -4.86 10.40 13.12
N GLU A 62 -5.03 10.38 14.45
CA GLU A 62 -6.37 10.08 15.04
C GLU A 62 -6.62 10.73 16.39
N ASN A 63 -7.70 11.55 16.57
CA ASN A 63 -8.83 11.39 17.48
C ASN A 63 -9.75 12.62 17.64
N LYS A 64 -11.05 12.37 17.98
CA LYS A 64 -12.24 13.24 17.95
C LYS A 64 -12.54 13.99 19.25
N LYS A 65 -13.13 15.21 19.05
CA LYS A 65 -14.12 15.99 19.86
C LYS A 65 -13.88 16.25 21.34
N GLU A 66 -13.66 17.55 21.63
CA GLU A 66 -14.28 18.34 22.70
C GLU A 66 -13.87 19.81 22.51
N THR A 67 -14.73 20.79 22.81
CA THR A 67 -14.59 22.26 22.85
C THR A 67 -13.49 22.99 22.01
N GLN A 68 -13.72 24.24 21.66
CA GLN A 68 -12.79 25.13 20.94
C GLN A 68 -11.39 25.19 21.59
N ASP A 69 -11.35 25.17 22.95
CA ASP A 69 -10.07 25.19 23.69
C ASP A 69 -9.27 23.89 23.51
N PHE A 70 -9.95 22.75 23.43
CA PHE A 70 -9.31 21.48 23.11
C PHE A 70 -8.76 21.46 21.68
N LEU A 71 -9.51 22.00 20.69
CA LEU A 71 -9.04 22.10 19.31
C LEU A 71 -7.79 22.99 19.22
N ALA A 72 -7.81 24.17 19.87
CA ALA A 72 -6.66 25.07 19.91
C ALA A 72 -5.44 24.42 20.60
N ALA A 73 -5.65 23.75 21.71
CA ALA A 73 -4.59 23.03 22.44
C ALA A 73 -4.02 21.88 21.61
N THR A 74 -4.88 21.06 20.98
CA THR A 74 -4.44 19.93 20.17
C THR A 74 -3.74 20.39 18.90
N PHE A 75 -4.23 21.43 18.23
CA PHE A 75 -3.58 22.03 17.08
C PHE A 75 -2.17 22.55 17.42
N THR A 76 -2.06 23.26 18.56
CA THR A 76 -0.76 23.75 19.05
C THR A 76 0.18 22.61 19.37
N LEU A 77 -0.30 21.53 20.04
CA LEU A 77 0.50 20.37 20.36
C LEU A 77 1.06 19.70 19.11
N VAL A 78 0.17 19.36 18.15
CA VAL A 78 0.55 18.69 16.91
C VAL A 78 1.53 19.54 16.11
N SER A 79 1.25 20.84 15.96
CA SER A 79 2.12 21.76 15.23
C SER A 79 3.49 21.90 15.90
N PHE A 80 3.54 22.02 17.22
CA PHE A 80 4.78 22.14 17.96
C PHE A 80 5.61 20.86 17.87
N LEU A 81 5.02 19.69 18.17
CA LEU A 81 5.73 18.42 18.13
C LEU A 81 6.25 18.10 16.72
N THR A 82 5.42 18.32 15.69
CA THR A 82 5.85 18.06 14.31
C THR A 82 6.91 19.04 13.84
N ALA A 83 6.83 20.32 14.24
CA ALA A 83 7.89 21.30 13.96
C ALA A 83 9.22 20.89 14.61
N VAL A 84 9.22 20.46 15.87
CA VAL A 84 10.42 19.94 16.56
C VAL A 84 10.97 18.72 15.82
N VAL A 85 10.11 17.75 15.46
CA VAL A 85 10.54 16.55 14.73
C VAL A 85 11.12 16.92 13.36
N VAL A 86 10.56 17.90 12.66
CA VAL A 86 11.08 18.38 11.37
C VAL A 86 12.48 18.99 11.56
N VAL A 87 12.65 19.90 12.51
CA VAL A 87 13.94 20.55 12.76
C VAL A 87 15.00 19.53 13.18
N VAL A 88 14.69 18.68 14.16
CA VAL A 88 15.59 17.62 14.61
C VAL A 88 15.88 16.66 13.46
N GLY A 89 14.88 16.24 12.71
CA GLY A 89 15.02 15.34 11.57
C GLY A 89 15.94 15.92 10.47
N ILE A 90 15.81 17.20 10.14
CA ILE A 90 16.70 17.87 9.17
C ILE A 90 18.15 17.85 9.67
N ILE A 91 18.36 18.07 10.96
CA ILE A 91 19.71 18.08 11.57
C ILE A 91 20.32 16.69 11.55
N ILE A 92 19.58 15.67 12.00
CA ILE A 92 20.08 14.29 12.11
C ILE A 92 19.98 13.49 10.80
N THR A 93 19.46 14.07 9.72
CA THR A 93 19.33 13.39 8.41
C THR A 93 20.61 12.66 7.98
N PRO A 94 21.83 13.23 8.08
CA PRO A 94 23.05 12.52 7.68
C PRO A 94 23.32 11.23 8.46
N LEU A 95 22.80 11.12 9.69
CA LEU A 95 22.88 9.89 10.50
C LEU A 95 21.80 8.90 10.08
N ILE A 96 20.56 9.40 9.83
CA ILE A 96 19.44 8.55 9.36
C ILE A 96 19.82 7.88 8.04
N THR A 97 20.46 8.59 7.12
CA THR A 97 20.83 8.03 5.80
C THR A 97 21.83 6.88 5.89
N LEU A 98 22.63 6.78 6.97
CA LEU A 98 23.53 5.64 7.20
C LEU A 98 22.79 4.32 7.44
N ILE A 99 21.51 4.37 7.84
CA ILE A 99 20.66 3.18 7.96
C ILE A 99 20.45 2.55 6.58
N PHE A 100 20.35 3.36 5.53
CA PHE A 100 20.02 2.93 4.17
C PHE A 100 21.27 2.71 3.30
N CYS A 101 22.37 3.43 3.54
CA CYS A 101 23.59 3.36 2.74
C CYS A 101 24.70 2.65 3.53
N LYS A 102 25.22 1.53 2.99
CA LYS A 102 26.35 0.81 3.58
C LYS A 102 27.65 1.30 2.95
N LYS A 103 28.56 1.85 3.77
CA LYS A 103 29.91 2.22 3.33
C LYS A 103 30.65 0.95 2.86
N PRO A 104 31.36 0.97 1.72
CA PRO A 104 32.25 -0.12 1.32
C PRO A 104 33.28 -0.41 2.42
N VAL A 105 33.56 -1.67 2.68
CA VAL A 105 34.43 -2.10 3.79
C VAL A 105 35.75 -2.69 3.26
N ASP A 106 35.71 -3.35 2.12
CA ASP A 106 36.90 -3.98 1.52
C ASP A 106 37.73 -2.95 0.75
N VAL A 107 38.71 -2.39 1.44
CA VAL A 107 39.61 -1.35 0.90
C VAL A 107 40.52 -1.93 -0.20
N ASN A 108 40.73 -3.24 -0.24
CA ASN A 108 41.59 -3.92 -1.21
C ASN A 108 40.83 -4.36 -2.48
N ALA A 109 39.51 -4.18 -2.54
CA ALA A 109 38.75 -4.51 -3.74
C ALA A 109 39.18 -3.61 -4.91
N ALA A 110 39.35 -4.18 -6.09
CA ALA A 110 39.79 -3.48 -7.30
C ALA A 110 38.90 -2.31 -7.68
N ASP A 111 37.62 -2.34 -7.29
CA ASP A 111 36.60 -1.34 -7.56
C ASP A 111 36.23 -0.47 -6.32
N TYR A 112 37.03 -0.55 -5.22
CA TYR A 112 36.74 0.17 -3.98
C TYR A 112 36.53 1.68 -4.17
N ALA A 113 37.36 2.32 -5.00
CA ALA A 113 37.24 3.75 -5.27
C ALA A 113 35.88 4.09 -5.92
N ALA A 114 35.45 3.32 -6.91
CA ALA A 114 34.17 3.50 -7.56
C ALA A 114 33.00 3.23 -6.62
N GLN A 115 33.07 2.18 -5.79
CA GLN A 115 32.07 1.88 -4.77
C GLN A 115 31.98 2.98 -3.70
N LEU A 116 33.11 3.58 -3.31
CA LEU A 116 33.16 4.68 -2.35
C LEU A 116 32.55 5.95 -2.94
N GLU A 117 32.86 6.27 -4.18
CA GLU A 117 32.27 7.42 -4.89
C GLU A 117 30.75 7.27 -5.02
N TYR A 118 30.29 6.10 -5.47
CA TYR A 118 28.85 5.78 -5.54
C TYR A 118 28.17 5.92 -4.19
N TRP A 119 28.77 5.41 -3.11
CA TRP A 119 28.23 5.54 -1.76
C TRP A 119 28.13 7.00 -1.31
N MET A 120 29.16 7.83 -1.59
CA MET A 120 29.14 9.25 -1.25
C MET A 120 28.03 9.99 -1.99
N LEU A 121 27.89 9.75 -3.31
CA LEU A 121 26.84 10.36 -4.13
C LEU A 121 25.44 9.92 -3.64
N GLN A 122 25.22 8.64 -3.43
CA GLN A 122 23.95 8.08 -2.96
C GLN A 122 23.58 8.65 -1.58
N LYS A 123 24.51 8.64 -0.63
CA LYS A 123 24.29 9.21 0.72
C LYS A 123 23.97 10.69 0.67
N ASN A 124 24.72 11.46 -0.12
CA ASN A 124 24.51 12.89 -0.26
C ASN A 124 23.12 13.18 -0.85
N GLU A 125 22.74 12.51 -1.93
CA GLU A 125 21.44 12.73 -2.57
C GLU A 125 20.27 12.32 -1.67
N ILE A 126 20.33 11.18 -0.99
CA ILE A 126 19.32 10.80 0.01
C ILE A 126 19.22 11.87 1.11
N THR A 127 20.37 12.43 1.55
CA THR A 127 20.37 13.48 2.58
C THR A 127 19.67 14.74 2.07
N ILE A 128 19.99 15.21 0.86
CA ILE A 128 19.39 16.40 0.25
C ILE A 128 17.88 16.20 0.09
N LEU A 129 17.46 15.10 -0.55
CA LEU A 129 16.05 14.81 -0.80
C LEU A 129 15.26 14.68 0.51
N THR A 130 15.83 14.03 1.52
CA THR A 130 15.21 13.89 2.83
C THR A 130 15.04 15.26 3.51
N ARG A 131 16.06 16.12 3.48
CA ARG A 131 15.98 17.49 4.02
C ARG A 131 14.92 18.32 3.29
N ILE A 132 14.83 18.21 1.97
CA ILE A 132 13.77 18.87 1.19
C ILE A 132 12.38 18.37 1.64
N MET A 133 12.21 17.06 1.84
CA MET A 133 10.91 16.48 2.14
C MET A 133 10.50 16.51 3.62
N PHE A 134 11.42 16.75 4.57
CA PHE A 134 11.07 16.78 6.01
C PHE A 134 9.95 17.79 6.35
N PRO A 135 9.93 19.03 5.80
CA PRO A 135 8.85 19.99 6.06
C PRO A 135 7.47 19.49 5.68
N TYR A 136 7.37 18.53 4.74
CA TYR A 136 6.11 17.88 4.41
C TYR A 136 5.43 17.25 5.62
N LEU A 137 6.19 16.72 6.60
CA LEU A 137 5.62 16.16 7.82
C LEU A 137 4.77 17.18 8.60
N PHE A 138 5.25 18.41 8.72
CA PHE A 138 4.50 19.48 9.37
C PHE A 138 3.19 19.78 8.61
N VAL A 139 3.29 19.99 7.32
CA VAL A 139 2.16 20.38 6.48
C VAL A 139 1.08 19.29 6.43
N ILE A 140 1.51 18.02 6.27
CA ILE A 140 0.57 16.89 6.24
C ILE A 140 -0.09 16.65 7.60
N SER A 141 0.59 16.96 8.70
CA SER A 141 0.02 16.87 10.04
C SER A 141 -1.08 17.92 10.25
N VAL A 142 -0.89 19.13 9.74
CA VAL A 142 -1.93 20.16 9.69
C VAL A 142 -3.11 19.71 8.83
N ALA A 143 -2.86 19.18 7.64
CA ALA A 143 -3.90 18.63 6.78
C ALA A 143 -4.68 17.48 7.43
N ALA A 144 -3.97 16.58 8.13
CA ALA A 144 -4.60 15.48 8.87
C ALA A 144 -5.45 15.97 10.06
N PHE A 145 -5.03 17.04 10.74
CA PHE A 145 -5.82 17.68 11.78
C PHE A 145 -7.12 18.28 11.21
N PHE A 146 -7.03 18.96 10.07
CA PHE A 146 -8.22 19.49 9.36
C PHE A 146 -9.17 18.34 8.93
N GLN A 147 -8.61 17.27 8.38
CA GLN A 147 -9.36 16.07 8.02
C GLN A 147 -10.11 15.49 9.23
N GLY A 148 -9.47 15.45 10.41
CA GLY A 148 -10.09 15.01 11.65
C GLY A 148 -11.32 15.84 12.04
N ILE A 149 -11.25 17.17 11.94
CA ILE A 149 -12.37 18.07 12.19
C ILE A 149 -13.50 17.83 11.19
N LEU A 150 -13.19 17.81 9.88
CA LEU A 150 -14.19 17.62 8.82
C LEU A 150 -14.91 16.27 8.96
N ASN A 151 -14.16 15.19 9.24
CA ASN A 151 -14.74 13.87 9.49
C ASN A 151 -15.62 13.86 10.75
N GLY A 152 -15.21 14.57 11.80
CA GLY A 152 -16.01 14.79 13.01
C GLY A 152 -17.33 15.50 12.73
N CYS A 153 -17.34 16.44 11.78
CA CYS A 153 -18.53 17.15 11.29
C CYS A 153 -19.29 16.39 10.20
N LYS A 154 -18.91 15.13 9.88
CA LYS A 154 -19.48 14.28 8.81
C LYS A 154 -19.32 14.88 7.39
N ILE A 155 -18.29 15.68 7.17
CA ILE A 155 -17.94 16.29 5.88
C ILE A 155 -16.76 15.49 5.30
N PHE A 156 -17.05 14.42 4.54
CA PHE A 156 -16.05 13.47 4.07
C PHE A 156 -15.47 13.79 2.69
N ALA A 157 -16.22 14.52 1.84
CA ALA A 157 -15.84 14.75 0.45
C ALA A 157 -14.50 15.50 0.29
N PRO A 158 -14.21 16.61 1.00
CA PRO A 158 -12.92 17.28 0.91
C PRO A 158 -11.78 16.39 1.34
N SER A 159 -11.96 15.65 2.45
CA SER A 159 -10.95 14.71 2.98
C SER A 159 -10.62 13.60 2.00
N GLY A 160 -11.63 13.06 1.30
CA GLY A 160 -11.44 12.00 0.29
C GLY A 160 -10.77 12.50 -0.99
N PHE A 161 -10.90 13.79 -1.32
CA PHE A 161 -10.34 14.37 -2.55
C PHE A 161 -8.89 14.84 -2.40
N THR A 162 -8.43 15.17 -1.20
CA THR A 162 -7.05 15.67 -0.97
C THR A 162 -5.95 14.76 -1.49
N PRO A 163 -6.01 13.41 -1.43
CA PRO A 163 -4.96 12.57 -2.00
C PRO A 163 -4.89 12.65 -3.54
N VAL A 164 -6.00 12.94 -4.21
CA VAL A 164 -6.02 13.17 -5.68
C VAL A 164 -5.25 14.45 -6.00
N LEU A 165 -5.54 15.53 -5.27
CA LEU A 165 -4.84 16.82 -5.43
C LEU A 165 -3.34 16.68 -5.14
N PHE A 166 -2.97 15.98 -4.07
CA PHE A 166 -1.57 15.70 -3.75
C PHE A 166 -0.85 15.07 -4.93
N ASN A 167 -1.38 13.97 -5.47
CA ASN A 167 -0.76 13.27 -6.59
C ASN A 167 -0.69 14.16 -7.84
N ALA A 168 -1.75 14.91 -8.16
CA ALA A 168 -1.76 15.83 -9.29
C ALA A 168 -0.67 16.90 -9.16
N VAL A 169 -0.54 17.52 -7.99
CA VAL A 169 0.50 18.54 -7.74
C VAL A 169 1.89 17.97 -7.84
N VAL A 170 2.15 16.77 -7.27
CA VAL A 170 3.46 16.09 -7.40
C VAL A 170 3.79 15.85 -8.87
N ILE A 171 2.84 15.35 -9.67
CA ILE A 171 3.03 15.11 -11.10
C ILE A 171 3.35 16.43 -11.81
N ILE A 172 2.50 17.44 -11.68
CA ILE A 172 2.67 18.74 -12.33
C ILE A 172 4.01 19.37 -11.92
N ALA A 173 4.33 19.40 -10.64
CA ALA A 173 5.58 19.95 -10.14
C ALA A 173 6.79 19.20 -10.70
N THR A 174 6.73 17.87 -10.85
CA THR A 174 7.81 17.10 -11.46
C THR A 174 8.05 17.55 -12.90
N TYR A 175 7.00 17.65 -13.74
CA TYR A 175 7.15 18.09 -15.12
C TYR A 175 7.62 19.54 -15.25
N VAL A 176 7.11 20.44 -14.42
CA VAL A 176 7.43 21.86 -14.49
C VAL A 176 8.82 22.18 -13.93
N LEU A 177 9.21 21.55 -12.83
CA LEU A 177 10.45 21.88 -12.11
C LEU A 177 11.65 21.02 -12.54
N ALA A 178 11.45 19.86 -13.19
CA ALA A 178 12.56 19.02 -13.60
C ALA A 178 13.65 19.74 -14.44
N PRO A 179 13.31 20.65 -15.37
CA PRO A 179 14.32 21.42 -16.12
C PRO A 179 15.12 22.43 -15.28
N TYR A 180 14.62 22.81 -14.10
CA TYR A 180 15.19 23.85 -13.23
C TYR A 180 15.91 23.28 -12.01
N THR A 181 15.95 21.95 -11.86
CA THR A 181 16.62 21.27 -10.74
C THR A 181 17.78 20.43 -11.23
N GLU A 182 18.78 20.19 -10.40
CA GLU A 182 19.96 19.40 -10.77
C GLU A 182 19.60 17.98 -11.24
N ASN A 183 18.50 17.44 -10.68
CA ASN A 183 17.93 16.18 -11.14
C ASN A 183 16.41 16.12 -10.89
N PRO A 184 15.66 15.30 -11.65
CA PRO A 184 14.20 15.19 -11.50
C PRO A 184 13.72 14.72 -10.13
N ALA A 185 14.56 14.03 -9.34
CA ALA A 185 14.21 13.59 -7.99
C ALA A 185 14.02 14.79 -7.04
N ARG A 186 14.83 15.86 -7.19
CA ARG A 186 14.68 17.10 -6.43
C ARG A 186 13.39 17.83 -6.80
N ALA A 187 13.06 17.91 -8.10
CA ALA A 187 11.78 18.46 -8.56
C ALA A 187 10.59 17.72 -7.94
N MET A 188 10.64 16.40 -7.95
CA MET A 188 9.59 15.55 -7.37
C MET A 188 9.49 15.73 -5.85
N SER A 189 10.61 15.90 -5.16
CA SER A 189 10.67 16.16 -3.71
C SER A 189 10.06 17.51 -3.33
N ILE A 190 10.29 18.55 -4.13
CA ILE A 190 9.63 19.86 -3.98
C ILE A 190 8.13 19.69 -4.22
N GLY A 191 7.74 18.91 -5.24
CA GLY A 191 6.35 18.57 -5.53
C GLY A 191 5.63 17.93 -4.35
N VAL A 192 6.31 17.12 -3.55
CA VAL A 192 5.76 16.51 -2.32
C VAL A 192 5.38 17.58 -1.29
N ILE A 193 6.22 18.61 -1.09
CA ILE A 193 5.90 19.72 -0.17
C ILE A 193 4.71 20.50 -0.69
N LEU A 194 4.76 20.91 -1.96
CA LEU A 194 3.68 21.67 -2.60
C LEU A 194 2.35 20.92 -2.55
N GLY A 195 2.39 19.60 -2.82
CA GLY A 195 1.23 18.72 -2.70
C GLY A 195 0.65 18.70 -1.28
N GLY A 196 1.51 18.63 -0.26
CA GLY A 196 1.09 18.74 1.13
C GLY A 196 0.43 20.08 1.45
N CYS A 197 1.02 21.19 1.00
CA CYS A 197 0.45 22.54 1.17
C CYS A 197 -0.94 22.62 0.54
N ILE A 198 -1.10 22.13 -0.67
CA ILE A 198 -2.42 22.12 -1.36
C ILE A 198 -3.43 21.25 -0.61
N GLN A 199 -3.02 20.11 -0.03
CA GLN A 199 -3.93 19.31 0.80
C GLN A 199 -4.46 20.08 2.02
N ALA A 200 -3.61 20.83 2.71
CA ALA A 200 -4.04 21.66 3.85
C ALA A 200 -4.90 22.85 3.39
N LEU A 201 -4.46 23.58 2.38
CA LEU A 201 -5.15 24.77 1.86
C LEU A 201 -6.52 24.43 1.30
N PHE A 202 -6.66 23.32 0.57
CA PHE A 202 -7.94 22.90 0.00
C PHE A 202 -8.99 22.58 1.07
N GLN A 203 -8.59 22.10 2.24
CA GLN A 203 -9.51 21.79 3.33
C GLN A 203 -9.93 23.04 4.13
N TRP A 204 -9.14 24.13 4.07
CA TRP A 204 -9.35 25.33 4.87
C TRP A 204 -10.72 26.01 4.69
N PRO A 205 -11.27 26.21 3.45
CA PRO A 205 -12.60 26.79 3.27
C PRO A 205 -13.70 25.96 3.94
N PHE A 206 -13.59 24.63 3.88
CA PHE A 206 -14.56 23.73 4.50
C PHE A 206 -14.47 23.74 6.03
N ILE A 207 -13.27 23.92 6.60
CA ILE A 207 -13.10 24.13 8.04
C ILE A 207 -13.82 25.41 8.48
N ARG A 208 -13.67 26.52 7.73
CA ARG A 208 -14.37 27.77 8.05
C ARG A 208 -15.89 27.61 8.06
N GLN A 209 -16.45 26.78 7.18
CA GLN A 209 -17.89 26.49 7.14
C GLN A 209 -18.37 25.69 8.37
N THR A 210 -17.51 24.97 9.07
CA THR A 210 -17.88 24.25 10.31
C THR A 210 -18.08 25.16 11.51
N GLY A 211 -17.68 26.43 11.42
CA GLY A 211 -17.70 27.38 12.52
C GLY A 211 -16.56 27.25 13.53
N TRP A 212 -15.70 26.22 13.39
CA TRP A 212 -14.55 26.04 14.26
C TRP A 212 -13.43 27.02 13.92
N LYS A 213 -12.84 27.63 14.95
CA LYS A 213 -11.70 28.55 14.81
C LYS A 213 -10.40 27.80 15.07
N ILE A 214 -9.51 27.80 14.09
CA ILE A 214 -8.16 27.26 14.23
C ILE A 214 -7.25 28.35 14.75
N CYS A 215 -6.78 28.21 15.97
CA CYS A 215 -5.90 29.18 16.62
C CYS A 215 -4.84 28.47 17.47
N PHE A 216 -3.72 29.13 17.68
CA PHE A 216 -2.71 28.68 18.61
C PHE A 216 -3.03 29.13 20.03
N THR A 217 -2.59 28.34 21.00
CA THR A 217 -2.62 28.70 22.41
C THR A 217 -1.25 28.53 23.05
N SER A 218 -1.05 28.97 24.28
CA SER A 218 0.25 28.80 24.94
C SER A 218 0.55 27.33 25.23
N LEU A 219 1.83 26.93 25.13
CA LEU A 219 2.27 25.56 25.44
C LEU A 219 1.85 25.13 26.85
N LYS A 220 1.91 26.08 27.84
CA LYS A 220 1.46 25.80 29.21
C LYS A 220 0.00 25.38 29.24
N LYS A 221 -0.90 26.10 28.55
CA LYS A 221 -2.33 25.74 28.43
C LYS A 221 -2.52 24.44 27.67
N THR A 222 -1.73 24.21 26.63
CA THR A 222 -1.74 22.97 25.81
C THR A 222 -1.49 21.73 26.66
N PHE A 223 -0.40 21.70 27.45
CA PHE A 223 -0.07 20.55 28.28
C PHE A 223 -0.91 20.42 29.56
N SER A 224 -1.56 21.50 29.99
CA SER A 224 -2.48 21.48 31.13
C SER A 224 -3.89 21.01 30.74
N ASN A 225 -4.27 21.06 29.48
CA ASN A 225 -5.62 20.70 29.01
C ASN A 225 -5.89 19.21 29.21
N PRO A 226 -6.99 18.81 29.91
CA PRO A 226 -7.31 17.41 30.17
C PRO A 226 -7.53 16.59 28.89
N GLY A 227 -8.15 17.19 27.86
CA GLY A 227 -8.36 16.54 26.56
C GLY A 227 -7.03 16.24 25.86
N THR A 228 -6.09 17.18 25.87
CA THR A 228 -4.75 16.99 25.31
C THR A 228 -3.98 15.86 26.01
N LYS A 229 -4.08 15.75 27.34
CA LYS A 229 -3.47 14.64 28.10
C LYS A 229 -4.05 13.29 27.70
N LYS A 230 -5.39 13.21 27.49
CA LYS A 230 -6.04 12.00 26.97
C LYS A 230 -5.56 11.65 25.58
N VAL A 231 -5.40 12.65 24.68
CA VAL A 231 -4.87 12.45 23.34
C VAL A 231 -3.46 11.89 23.39
N ILE A 232 -2.57 12.46 24.20
CA ILE A 232 -1.19 11.96 24.37
C ILE A 232 -1.20 10.51 24.88
N ALA A 233 -2.03 10.21 25.88
CA ALA A 233 -2.15 8.86 26.44
C ALA A 233 -2.63 7.82 25.42
N LEU A 234 -3.47 8.22 24.46
CA LEU A 234 -3.95 7.34 23.38
C LEU A 234 -2.95 7.23 22.22
N ILE A 235 -2.26 8.32 21.91
CA ILE A 235 -1.30 8.37 20.80
C ILE A 235 -0.08 7.48 21.09
N VAL A 236 0.49 7.51 22.31
CA VAL A 236 1.72 6.78 22.63
C VAL A 236 1.61 5.27 22.38
N PRO A 237 0.61 4.53 22.88
CA PRO A 237 0.44 3.12 22.56
C PRO A 237 0.21 2.87 21.06
N THR A 238 -0.54 3.76 20.40
CA THR A 238 -0.82 3.66 18.96
C THR A 238 0.47 3.82 18.14
N ILE A 239 1.31 4.80 18.50
CA ILE A 239 2.64 5.00 17.90
C ILE A 239 3.48 3.72 18.02
N LEU A 240 3.56 3.13 19.23
CA LEU A 240 4.35 1.91 19.45
C LEU A 240 3.85 0.74 18.60
N GLY A 241 2.53 0.56 18.50
CA GLY A 241 1.94 -0.48 17.67
C GLY A 241 2.20 -0.27 16.18
N MET A 242 2.09 0.97 15.69
CA MET A 242 2.35 1.30 14.28
C MET A 242 3.84 1.30 13.94
N ALA A 243 4.71 1.69 14.88
CA ALA A 243 6.15 1.68 14.68
C ALA A 243 6.68 0.28 14.36
N ALA A 244 6.17 -0.75 15.03
CA ALA A 244 6.54 -2.14 14.75
C ALA A 244 6.26 -2.52 13.29
N TYR A 245 5.10 -2.13 12.75
CA TYR A 245 4.76 -2.37 11.34
C TYR A 245 5.66 -1.57 10.38
N GLN A 246 5.97 -0.31 10.72
CA GLN A 246 6.80 0.56 9.88
C GLN A 246 8.28 0.14 9.86
N LEU A 247 8.78 -0.49 10.94
CA LEU A 247 10.13 -1.06 10.96
C LEU A 247 10.36 -2.08 9.84
N ASN A 248 9.32 -2.80 9.44
CA ASN A 248 9.39 -3.73 8.31
C ASN A 248 9.75 -3.03 6.99
N ASP A 249 9.08 -1.89 6.71
CA ASP A 249 9.34 -1.10 5.51
C ASP A 249 10.76 -0.49 5.56
N VAL A 250 11.21 -0.05 6.74
CA VAL A 250 12.57 0.49 6.94
C VAL A 250 13.61 -0.59 6.67
N VAL A 251 13.46 -1.78 7.24
CA VAL A 251 14.41 -2.89 7.06
C VAL A 251 14.43 -3.32 5.59
N SER A 252 13.27 -3.55 4.99
CA SER A 252 13.16 -3.97 3.58
C SER A 252 13.78 -2.94 2.64
N THR A 253 13.48 -1.65 2.82
CA THR A 253 14.05 -0.57 1.99
C THR A 253 15.55 -0.43 2.24
N SER A 254 16.02 -0.53 3.49
CA SER A 254 17.45 -0.49 3.81
C SER A 254 18.21 -1.64 3.14
N LEU A 255 17.69 -2.86 3.20
CA LEU A 255 18.28 -4.01 2.55
C LEU A 255 18.28 -3.84 1.02
N ALA A 256 17.19 -3.35 0.45
CA ALA A 256 17.08 -3.10 -0.99
C ALA A 256 18.10 -2.07 -1.48
N THR A 257 18.18 -0.92 -0.80
CA THR A 257 19.12 0.17 -1.16
C THR A 257 20.59 -0.27 -1.06
N ARG A 258 20.90 -1.20 -0.15
CA ARG A 258 22.26 -1.76 0.03
C ARG A 258 22.58 -2.91 -0.93
N SER A 259 21.60 -3.46 -1.62
CA SER A 259 21.77 -4.66 -2.47
C SER A 259 22.15 -4.34 -3.91
N GLY A 260 22.05 -3.09 -4.32
CA GLY A 260 22.44 -2.62 -5.65
C GLY A 260 21.58 -1.47 -6.15
N GLU A 261 22.04 -0.82 -7.22
CA GLU A 261 21.32 0.27 -7.86
C GLU A 261 20.00 -0.22 -8.46
N GLY A 262 18.95 0.58 -8.30
CA GLY A 262 17.64 0.33 -8.86
C GLY A 262 16.78 -0.69 -8.11
N ILE A 263 17.35 -1.43 -7.13
CA ILE A 263 16.61 -2.49 -6.40
C ILE A 263 15.52 -1.90 -5.49
N ALA A 264 15.79 -0.80 -4.79
CA ALA A 264 14.80 -0.21 -3.91
C ALA A 264 13.63 0.41 -4.70
N SER A 265 13.90 1.01 -5.85
CA SER A 265 12.87 1.58 -6.71
C SER A 265 12.08 0.51 -7.46
N SER A 266 12.73 -0.54 -7.99
CA SER A 266 12.06 -1.66 -8.67
C SER A 266 11.12 -2.41 -7.72
N LEU A 267 11.55 -2.67 -6.47
CA LEU A 267 10.68 -3.21 -5.44
C LEU A 267 9.43 -2.36 -5.20
N GLN A 268 9.59 -1.04 -5.16
CA GLN A 268 8.44 -0.14 -4.99
C GLN A 268 7.50 -0.16 -6.20
N TYR A 269 8.02 -0.17 -7.44
CA TYR A 269 7.18 -0.30 -8.64
C TYR A 269 6.41 -1.62 -8.65
N SER A 270 7.09 -2.71 -8.31
CA SER A 270 6.50 -4.04 -8.19
C SER A 270 5.41 -4.07 -7.11
N LEU A 271 5.69 -3.55 -5.91
CA LEU A 271 4.73 -3.49 -4.81
C LEU A 271 3.50 -2.63 -5.16
N ARG A 272 3.70 -1.49 -5.84
CA ARG A 272 2.60 -0.63 -6.29
C ARG A 272 1.68 -1.33 -7.28
N LEU A 273 2.25 -2.13 -8.18
CA LEU A 273 1.46 -2.92 -9.12
C LEU A 273 0.64 -3.99 -8.39
N GLN A 274 1.23 -4.69 -7.42
CA GLN A 274 0.52 -5.64 -6.56
C GLN A 274 -0.59 -4.95 -5.74
N GLU A 275 -0.31 -3.79 -5.14
CA GLU A 275 -1.29 -3.01 -4.36
C GLU A 275 -2.46 -2.51 -5.21
N LEU A 276 -2.21 -2.11 -6.46
CA LEU A 276 -3.27 -1.71 -7.39
C LEU A 276 -4.23 -2.87 -7.63
N ILE A 277 -3.68 -4.04 -7.98
CA ILE A 277 -4.44 -5.27 -8.22
C ILE A 277 -5.26 -5.64 -6.98
N LEU A 278 -4.60 -5.68 -5.81
CA LEU A 278 -5.26 -6.01 -4.54
C LEU A 278 -6.34 -5.00 -4.18
N GLY A 279 -6.10 -3.72 -4.47
CA GLY A 279 -7.01 -2.63 -4.14
C GLY A 279 -8.32 -2.63 -4.91
N ILE A 280 -8.32 -3.11 -6.15
CA ILE A 280 -9.52 -3.21 -6.97
C ILE A 280 -10.51 -4.23 -6.35
N PHE A 281 -10.02 -5.34 -5.82
CA PHE A 281 -10.85 -6.46 -5.40
C PHE A 281 -10.99 -6.59 -3.87
N ALA A 282 -9.89 -6.55 -3.12
CA ALA A 282 -9.90 -6.94 -1.71
C ALA A 282 -10.52 -5.89 -0.77
N VAL A 283 -10.39 -4.60 -1.09
CA VAL A 283 -10.93 -3.53 -0.23
C VAL A 283 -12.44 -3.53 -0.23
N SER A 284 -13.06 -3.76 -1.39
CA SER A 284 -14.52 -3.78 -1.53
C SER A 284 -15.15 -4.91 -0.72
N ILE A 285 -14.53 -6.09 -0.71
CA ILE A 285 -15.04 -7.27 -0.01
C ILE A 285 -14.84 -7.14 1.50
N GLY A 286 -13.67 -6.71 1.95
CA GLY A 286 -13.35 -6.59 3.38
C GLY A 286 -14.23 -5.58 4.11
N THR A 287 -14.60 -4.46 3.46
CA THR A 287 -15.46 -3.43 4.06
C THR A 287 -16.92 -3.85 4.19
N VAL A 288 -17.40 -4.73 3.31
CA VAL A 288 -18.80 -5.21 3.35
C VAL A 288 -18.97 -6.37 4.33
N ILE A 289 -18.00 -7.28 4.42
CA ILE A 289 -18.09 -8.51 5.21
C ILE A 289 -17.99 -8.25 6.72
N LEU A 290 -17.19 -7.29 7.17
CA LEU A 290 -16.98 -7.05 8.61
C LEU A 290 -18.26 -6.68 9.37
N PRO A 291 -19.13 -5.76 8.89
CA PRO A 291 -20.41 -5.47 9.56
C PRO A 291 -21.31 -6.70 9.68
N ASP A 292 -21.42 -7.50 8.62
CA ASP A 292 -22.27 -8.68 8.58
C ASP A 292 -21.75 -9.76 9.53
N LEU A 293 -20.45 -10.04 9.53
CA LEU A 293 -19.80 -10.95 10.48
C LEU A 293 -19.99 -10.47 11.93
N SER A 294 -19.88 -9.15 12.17
CA SER A 294 -20.09 -8.58 13.51
C SER A 294 -21.55 -8.72 13.97
N GLY A 295 -22.51 -8.58 13.06
CA GLY A 295 -23.92 -8.84 13.33
C GLY A 295 -24.15 -10.29 13.78
N LEU A 296 -23.68 -11.26 13.00
CA LEU A 296 -23.80 -12.69 13.29
C LEU A 296 -23.08 -13.09 14.59
N ALA A 297 -21.91 -12.50 14.86
CA ALA A 297 -21.17 -12.74 16.11
C ALA A 297 -21.91 -12.20 17.33
N ASN A 298 -22.52 -11.00 17.24
CA ASN A 298 -23.33 -10.42 18.32
C ASN A 298 -24.59 -11.25 18.60
N GLU A 299 -25.21 -11.80 17.55
CA GLU A 299 -26.37 -12.70 17.66
C GLU A 299 -25.98 -14.14 18.03
N LYS A 300 -24.68 -14.45 18.17
CA LYS A 300 -24.12 -15.78 18.44
C LYS A 300 -24.53 -16.86 17.43
N LYS A 301 -24.83 -16.46 16.19
CA LYS A 301 -25.17 -17.37 15.08
C LYS A 301 -23.89 -17.93 14.43
N TRP A 302 -23.23 -18.83 15.14
CA TRP A 302 -21.90 -19.31 14.75
C TRP A 302 -21.88 -20.12 13.46
N GLU A 303 -22.94 -20.86 13.15
CA GLU A 303 -23.06 -21.63 11.90
C GLU A 303 -23.11 -20.70 10.68
N ASP A 304 -23.96 -19.67 10.73
CA ASP A 304 -24.06 -18.66 9.68
C ASP A 304 -22.77 -17.86 9.55
N PHE A 305 -22.14 -17.52 10.70
CA PHE A 305 -20.83 -16.85 10.76
C PHE A 305 -19.75 -17.63 10.03
N ASN A 306 -19.62 -18.94 10.34
CA ASN A 306 -18.62 -19.80 9.71
C ASN A 306 -18.92 -20.03 8.20
N SER A 307 -20.19 -20.17 7.84
CA SER A 307 -20.63 -20.28 6.45
C SER A 307 -20.27 -19.02 5.65
N MET A 308 -20.57 -17.84 6.18
CA MET A 308 -20.21 -16.54 5.57
C MET A 308 -18.70 -16.38 5.44
N LEU A 309 -17.92 -16.75 6.47
CA LEU A 309 -16.47 -16.68 6.42
C LEU A 309 -15.88 -17.60 5.34
N VAL A 310 -16.41 -18.84 5.19
CA VAL A 310 -16.01 -19.75 4.11
C VAL A 310 -16.33 -19.16 2.74
N GLN A 311 -17.49 -18.56 2.56
CA GLN A 311 -17.86 -17.90 1.29
C GLN A 311 -16.91 -16.73 0.99
N ALA A 312 -16.59 -15.90 1.98
CA ALA A 312 -15.65 -14.80 1.83
C ALA A 312 -14.25 -15.27 1.42
N ILE A 313 -13.74 -16.31 2.08
CA ILE A 313 -12.46 -16.94 1.74
C ILE A 313 -12.49 -17.49 0.31
N LYS A 314 -13.55 -18.20 -0.08
CA LYS A 314 -13.70 -18.74 -1.44
C LYS A 314 -13.73 -17.62 -2.49
N ILE A 315 -14.42 -16.50 -2.24
CA ILE A 315 -14.41 -15.35 -3.16
C ILE A 315 -13.01 -14.77 -3.30
N MET A 316 -12.25 -14.65 -2.22
CA MET A 316 -10.87 -14.18 -2.30
C MET A 316 -9.96 -15.14 -3.08
N ILE A 317 -10.14 -16.45 -2.90
CA ILE A 317 -9.45 -17.48 -3.69
C ILE A 317 -9.79 -17.34 -5.17
N LEU A 318 -11.10 -17.21 -5.51
CA LEU A 318 -11.62 -17.08 -6.87
C LEU A 318 -11.06 -15.86 -7.60
N ILE A 319 -10.75 -14.79 -6.88
CA ILE A 319 -10.19 -13.56 -7.46
C ILE A 319 -8.66 -13.61 -7.47
N SER A 320 -8.03 -13.92 -6.32
CA SER A 320 -6.57 -13.77 -6.17
C SER A 320 -5.78 -14.79 -6.99
N ILE A 321 -6.23 -16.04 -7.09
CA ILE A 321 -5.48 -17.07 -7.82
C ILE A 321 -5.49 -16.82 -9.33
N PRO A 322 -6.64 -16.60 -10.01
CA PRO A 322 -6.63 -16.29 -11.44
C PRO A 322 -5.83 -15.03 -11.77
N VAL A 323 -5.96 -13.98 -10.95
CA VAL A 323 -5.17 -12.75 -11.12
C VAL A 323 -3.69 -13.01 -10.96
N THR A 324 -3.27 -13.86 -10.01
CA THR A 324 -1.86 -14.27 -9.86
C THR A 324 -1.35 -14.96 -11.13
N PHE A 325 -2.06 -15.96 -11.65
CA PHE A 325 -1.63 -16.69 -12.84
C PHE A 325 -1.63 -15.80 -14.09
N PHE A 326 -2.65 -14.97 -14.27
CA PHE A 326 -2.69 -13.99 -15.36
C PHE A 326 -1.52 -13.01 -15.29
N SER A 327 -1.19 -12.49 -14.08
CA SER A 327 -0.09 -11.56 -13.87
C SER A 327 1.27 -12.20 -14.04
N LEU A 328 1.44 -13.49 -13.72
CA LEU A 328 2.69 -14.22 -13.96
C LEU A 328 2.97 -14.38 -15.46
N VAL A 329 1.94 -14.59 -16.28
CA VAL A 329 2.05 -14.71 -17.74
C VAL A 329 2.29 -13.36 -18.40
N ASN A 330 1.53 -12.32 -18.02
CA ASN A 330 1.54 -11.02 -18.72
C ASN A 330 2.31 -9.94 -17.95
N GLY A 331 3.08 -10.30 -16.91
CA GLY A 331 3.75 -9.34 -16.04
C GLY A 331 4.76 -8.45 -16.75
N LYS A 332 5.49 -8.99 -17.73
CA LYS A 332 6.45 -8.23 -18.52
C LYS A 332 5.75 -7.13 -19.35
N GLU A 333 4.69 -7.50 -20.02
CA GLU A 333 3.88 -6.60 -20.86
C GLU A 333 3.21 -5.53 -20.00
N MET A 334 2.69 -5.91 -18.83
CA MET A 334 2.10 -4.97 -17.87
C MET A 334 3.11 -3.94 -17.38
N ILE A 335 4.31 -4.37 -16.96
CA ILE A 335 5.37 -3.49 -16.49
C ILE A 335 5.88 -2.62 -17.64
N THR A 336 6.08 -3.20 -18.84
CA THR A 336 6.49 -2.46 -20.02
C THR A 336 5.46 -1.41 -20.41
N LEU A 337 4.17 -1.77 -20.44
CA LEU A 337 3.09 -0.85 -20.77
C LEU A 337 3.03 0.33 -19.80
N LEU A 338 3.18 0.08 -18.52
CA LEU A 338 3.00 1.11 -17.49
C LEU A 338 4.26 1.97 -17.29
N TYR A 339 5.44 1.36 -17.24
CA TYR A 339 6.64 2.02 -16.76
C TYR A 339 7.73 2.24 -17.79
N LYS A 340 7.83 1.42 -18.88
CA LYS A 340 8.92 1.54 -19.85
C LYS A 340 8.97 2.93 -20.48
N SER A 341 10.14 3.54 -20.44
CA SER A 341 10.43 4.90 -20.95
C SER A 341 11.93 4.99 -21.30
N LYS A 342 12.41 6.17 -21.66
CA LYS A 342 13.86 6.37 -21.87
C LYS A 342 14.69 6.11 -20.62
N SER A 343 14.19 6.51 -19.44
CA SER A 343 14.88 6.32 -18.15
C SER A 343 14.54 4.98 -17.49
N PHE A 344 13.47 4.32 -17.88
CA PHE A 344 13.07 3.00 -17.41
C PHE A 344 13.28 2.00 -18.56
N ASP A 345 14.51 1.54 -18.69
CA ASP A 345 14.98 0.68 -19.76
C ASP A 345 14.56 -0.81 -19.58
N ASP A 346 15.06 -1.68 -20.47
CA ASP A 346 14.75 -3.11 -20.39
C ASP A 346 15.34 -3.78 -19.15
N ASN A 347 16.47 -3.30 -18.62
CA ASN A 347 17.03 -3.78 -17.37
C ASN A 347 16.10 -3.45 -16.19
N SER A 348 15.59 -2.20 -16.15
CA SER A 348 14.58 -1.77 -15.18
C SER A 348 13.31 -2.62 -15.22
N VAL A 349 12.85 -2.97 -16.43
CA VAL A 349 11.73 -3.89 -16.65
C VAL A 349 12.02 -5.26 -16.05
N MET A 350 13.21 -5.82 -16.30
CA MET A 350 13.57 -7.17 -15.83
C MET A 350 13.77 -7.24 -14.33
N LEU A 351 14.39 -6.22 -13.71
CA LEU A 351 14.49 -6.11 -12.25
C LEU A 351 13.10 -6.10 -11.61
N THR A 352 12.24 -5.19 -12.09
CA THR A 352 10.86 -5.06 -11.58
C THR A 352 10.04 -6.34 -11.80
N LEU A 353 10.20 -7.02 -12.94
CA LEU A 353 9.52 -8.26 -13.25
C LEU A 353 9.91 -9.41 -12.30
N GLY A 354 11.22 -9.52 -12.01
CA GLY A 354 11.72 -10.53 -11.07
C GLY A 354 11.02 -10.39 -9.71
N GLU A 355 11.04 -9.19 -9.16
CA GLU A 355 10.42 -8.88 -7.88
C GLU A 355 8.89 -8.99 -7.92
N PHE A 356 8.26 -8.58 -9.04
CA PHE A 356 6.81 -8.65 -9.22
C PHE A 356 6.29 -10.10 -9.20
N ARG A 357 7.03 -11.03 -9.79
CA ARG A 357 6.67 -12.46 -9.75
C ARG A 357 6.58 -12.99 -8.33
N PHE A 358 7.52 -12.58 -7.46
CA PHE A 358 7.50 -13.00 -6.06
C PHE A 358 6.44 -12.24 -5.25
N HIS A 359 6.24 -10.95 -5.48
CA HIS A 359 5.16 -10.19 -4.83
C HIS A 359 3.78 -10.75 -5.18
N ILE A 360 3.52 -11.02 -6.47
CA ILE A 360 2.20 -11.48 -6.91
C ILE A 360 1.91 -12.90 -6.44
N ALA A 361 2.92 -13.75 -6.25
CA ALA A 361 2.76 -15.08 -5.67
C ALA A 361 2.20 -15.04 -4.24
N GLY A 362 2.49 -13.98 -3.49
CA GLY A 362 1.94 -13.75 -2.14
C GLY A 362 0.54 -13.16 -2.11
N LEU A 363 -0.03 -12.77 -3.26
CA LEU A 363 -1.30 -12.03 -3.34
C LEU A 363 -2.44 -12.74 -2.60
N LEU A 364 -2.56 -14.05 -2.77
CA LEU A 364 -3.58 -14.88 -2.10
C LEU A 364 -3.53 -14.72 -0.58
N PHE A 365 -2.34 -14.87 0.00
CA PHE A 365 -2.17 -14.83 1.46
C PHE A 365 -2.45 -13.45 2.02
N ILE A 366 -2.00 -12.39 1.33
CA ILE A 366 -2.31 -11.01 1.69
C ILE A 366 -3.83 -10.78 1.66
N ALA A 367 -4.51 -11.29 0.63
CA ALA A 367 -5.95 -11.19 0.48
C ALA A 367 -6.71 -11.96 1.57
N LEU A 368 -6.28 -13.18 1.89
CA LEU A 368 -6.86 -14.00 2.97
C LEU A 368 -6.71 -13.32 4.32
N ASN A 369 -5.55 -12.75 4.62
CA ASN A 369 -5.30 -12.04 5.88
C ASN A 369 -6.26 -10.85 6.07
N ARG A 370 -6.68 -10.18 4.98
CA ARG A 370 -7.67 -9.08 5.00
C ARG A 370 -9.10 -9.53 5.27
N ILE A 371 -9.40 -10.82 5.19
CA ILE A 371 -10.71 -11.40 5.52
C ILE A 371 -10.67 -12.09 6.88
N ILE A 372 -9.63 -12.86 7.15
CA ILE A 372 -9.53 -13.67 8.35
C ILE A 372 -9.33 -12.80 9.59
N SER A 373 -8.48 -11.76 9.55
CA SER A 373 -8.26 -10.87 10.70
C SER A 373 -9.54 -10.15 11.15
N PRO A 374 -10.36 -9.56 10.26
CA PRO A 374 -11.68 -9.01 10.62
C PRO A 374 -12.63 -10.02 11.29
N ALA A 375 -12.57 -11.31 10.94
CA ALA A 375 -13.40 -12.32 11.60
C ALA A 375 -13.09 -12.49 13.09
N PHE A 376 -11.83 -12.26 13.52
CA PHE A 376 -11.47 -12.17 14.94
C PHE A 376 -11.95 -10.85 15.55
N TYR A 377 -11.83 -9.72 14.82
CA TYR A 377 -12.29 -8.41 15.29
C TYR A 377 -13.80 -8.38 15.51
N ALA A 378 -14.58 -9.05 14.66
CA ALA A 378 -16.02 -9.23 14.80
C ALA A 378 -16.39 -9.91 16.14
N GLN A 379 -15.51 -10.75 16.67
CA GLN A 379 -15.66 -11.41 17.97
C GLN A 379 -14.94 -10.65 19.11
N ARG A 380 -14.59 -9.37 18.90
CA ARG A 380 -13.87 -8.51 19.86
C ARG A 380 -12.50 -9.05 20.29
N ASN A 381 -11.93 -9.96 19.53
CA ASN A 381 -10.59 -10.50 19.77
C ASN A 381 -9.57 -9.82 18.84
N THR A 382 -8.89 -8.81 19.36
CA THR A 382 -7.80 -8.12 18.64
C THR A 382 -6.43 -8.75 18.93
N LYS A 383 -6.30 -9.46 20.07
CA LYS A 383 -5.01 -9.99 20.54
C LYS A 383 -4.43 -11.05 19.60
N LEU A 384 -5.23 -12.01 19.16
CA LEU A 384 -4.75 -13.13 18.34
C LEU A 384 -4.28 -12.68 16.94
N PRO A 385 -5.04 -11.85 16.18
CA PRO A 385 -4.54 -11.32 14.91
C PRO A 385 -3.30 -10.45 15.06
N THR A 386 -3.21 -9.66 16.14
CA THR A 386 -2.01 -8.86 16.42
C THR A 386 -0.79 -9.76 16.66
N MET A 387 -0.94 -10.84 17.42
CA MET A 387 0.14 -11.83 17.63
C MET A 387 0.56 -12.48 16.32
N ALA A 388 -0.38 -12.89 15.45
CA ALA A 388 -0.08 -13.42 14.13
C ALA A 388 0.70 -12.39 13.28
N GLY A 389 0.30 -11.13 13.31
CA GLY A 389 0.99 -10.03 12.65
C GLY A 389 2.43 -9.82 13.14
N ILE A 390 2.66 -9.87 14.47
CA ILE A 390 4.01 -9.75 15.05
C ILE A 390 4.90 -10.92 14.60
N ILE A 391 4.38 -12.15 14.64
CA ILE A 391 5.12 -13.34 14.19
C ILE A 391 5.47 -13.21 12.70
N SER A 392 4.52 -12.79 11.88
CA SER A 392 4.74 -12.53 10.45
C SER A 392 5.79 -11.45 10.22
N PHE A 393 5.77 -10.38 10.99
CA PHE A 393 6.75 -9.31 10.95
C PHE A 393 8.17 -9.81 11.23
N ILE A 394 8.35 -10.57 12.32
CA ILE A 394 9.64 -11.18 12.67
C ILE A 394 10.09 -12.14 11.57
N ALA A 395 9.18 -12.98 11.07
CA ALA A 395 9.48 -13.89 9.97
C ALA A 395 9.92 -13.14 8.71
N ASN A 396 9.26 -12.02 8.36
CA ASN A 396 9.67 -11.22 7.22
C ASN A 396 11.08 -10.66 7.35
N ILE A 397 11.44 -10.12 8.52
CA ILE A 397 12.79 -9.61 8.76
C ILE A 397 13.83 -10.73 8.60
N ILE A 398 13.62 -11.87 9.24
CA ILE A 398 14.55 -13.01 9.17
C ILE A 398 14.68 -13.49 7.73
N LEU A 399 13.56 -13.70 7.04
CA LEU A 399 13.54 -14.15 5.65
C LEU A 399 14.20 -13.14 4.71
N ALA A 400 13.94 -11.84 4.89
CA ALA A 400 14.55 -10.79 4.07
C ALA A 400 16.07 -10.74 4.26
N LEU A 401 16.56 -10.83 5.51
CA LEU A 401 18.00 -10.86 5.81
C LEU A 401 18.71 -12.07 5.18
N VAL A 402 18.06 -13.23 5.16
CA VAL A 402 18.63 -14.45 4.58
C VAL A 402 18.53 -14.44 3.05
N LEU A 403 17.33 -14.17 2.52
CA LEU A 403 17.08 -14.30 1.08
C LEU A 403 17.74 -13.18 0.25
N VAL A 404 17.98 -12.01 0.84
CA VAL A 404 18.67 -10.91 0.15
C VAL A 404 20.09 -11.29 -0.27
N ILE A 405 20.76 -12.15 0.49
CA ILE A 405 22.13 -12.62 0.21
C ILE A 405 22.17 -13.38 -1.13
N PHE A 406 21.16 -14.20 -1.39
CA PHE A 406 21.11 -15.09 -2.55
C PHE A 406 20.35 -14.49 -3.74
N MET A 407 19.32 -13.67 -3.47
CA MET A 407 18.34 -13.26 -4.47
C MET A 407 18.18 -11.74 -4.57
N LYS A 408 18.94 -10.95 -3.79
CA LYS A 408 18.83 -9.46 -3.77
C LYS A 408 17.36 -9.01 -3.62
N GLY A 409 16.88 -8.12 -4.49
CA GLY A 409 15.51 -7.61 -4.49
C GLY A 409 14.44 -8.69 -4.59
N ASN A 410 14.67 -9.72 -5.41
CA ASN A 410 13.77 -10.88 -5.51
C ASN A 410 13.58 -11.59 -4.17
N GLY A 411 14.65 -11.69 -3.38
CA GLY A 411 14.61 -12.29 -2.04
C GLY A 411 13.78 -11.48 -1.05
N ILE A 412 13.85 -10.14 -1.13
CA ILE A 412 13.03 -9.25 -0.28
C ILE A 412 11.54 -9.38 -0.65
N ALA A 413 11.23 -9.42 -1.95
CA ALA A 413 9.87 -9.63 -2.44
C ALA A 413 9.30 -11.00 -2.01
N LEU A 414 10.12 -12.05 -2.10
CA LEU A 414 9.75 -13.39 -1.65
C LEU A 414 9.53 -13.44 -0.13
N ALA A 415 10.38 -12.77 0.64
CA ALA A 415 10.25 -12.69 2.10
C ALA A 415 8.88 -12.13 2.52
N LEU A 416 8.42 -11.06 1.87
CA LEU A 416 7.11 -10.47 2.14
C LEU A 416 5.96 -11.44 1.84
N SER A 417 6.06 -12.19 0.75
CA SER A 417 5.08 -13.20 0.36
C SER A 417 5.03 -14.38 1.32
N LEU A 418 6.20 -14.90 1.72
CA LEU A 418 6.30 -15.96 2.72
C LEU A 418 5.84 -15.51 4.11
N ALA A 419 6.16 -14.29 4.52
CA ALA A 419 5.67 -13.72 5.77
C ALA A 419 4.13 -13.61 5.78
N SER A 420 3.52 -13.25 4.64
CA SER A 420 2.06 -13.22 4.52
C SER A 420 1.44 -14.62 4.63
N LEU A 421 2.13 -15.66 4.10
CA LEU A 421 1.75 -17.06 4.31
C LEU A 421 1.87 -17.45 5.80
N VAL A 422 2.97 -17.09 6.46
CA VAL A 422 3.17 -17.32 7.90
C VAL A 422 2.03 -16.69 8.71
N ASN A 423 1.64 -15.43 8.39
CA ASN A 423 0.49 -14.78 9.02
C ASN A 423 -0.80 -15.61 8.84
N THR A 424 -1.09 -16.04 7.62
CA THR A 424 -2.26 -16.87 7.32
C THR A 424 -2.25 -18.18 8.13
N ILE A 425 -1.11 -18.86 8.21
CA ILE A 425 -0.96 -20.10 8.97
C ILE A 425 -1.25 -19.86 10.45
N PHE A 426 -0.66 -18.81 11.05
CA PHE A 426 -0.89 -18.49 12.47
C PHE A 426 -2.33 -18.05 12.76
N LEU A 427 -2.97 -17.33 11.84
CA LEU A 427 -4.40 -17.03 11.96
C LEU A 427 -5.24 -18.31 12.01
N PHE A 428 -4.97 -19.30 11.16
CA PHE A 428 -5.66 -20.59 11.21
C PHE A 428 -5.34 -21.40 12.48
N ILE A 429 -4.09 -21.34 12.97
CA ILE A 429 -3.71 -21.97 14.25
C ILE A 429 -4.48 -21.32 15.40
N PHE A 430 -4.60 -19.99 15.39
CA PHE A 430 -5.32 -19.26 16.44
C PHE A 430 -6.84 -19.42 16.35
N MET A 431 -7.40 -19.66 15.17
CA MET A 431 -8.81 -20.07 15.04
C MET A 431 -9.12 -21.33 15.86
N LYS A 432 -8.20 -22.31 15.90
CA LYS A 432 -8.39 -23.53 16.69
C LYS A 432 -8.50 -23.29 18.19
N LYS A 433 -7.99 -22.14 18.69
CA LYS A 433 -8.08 -21.76 20.11
C LYS A 433 -9.44 -21.15 20.48
N MET A 434 -10.29 -20.89 19.49
CA MET A 434 -11.62 -20.32 19.68
C MET A 434 -12.68 -21.32 19.26
N ASN A 435 -13.53 -21.74 20.20
CA ASN A 435 -14.60 -22.72 19.96
C ASN A 435 -15.70 -22.24 18.98
N THR A 436 -15.69 -20.96 18.63
CA THR A 436 -16.64 -20.31 17.73
C THR A 436 -16.33 -20.56 16.25
N PHE A 437 -15.11 -20.98 15.92
CA PHE A 437 -14.70 -21.28 14.55
C PHE A 437 -14.73 -22.78 14.26
N GLU A 438 -15.41 -23.17 13.19
CA GLU A 438 -15.32 -24.53 12.62
C GLU A 438 -14.04 -24.70 11.79
N THR A 439 -12.88 -24.52 12.42
CA THR A 439 -11.58 -24.38 11.76
C THR A 439 -11.27 -25.51 10.77
N LYS A 440 -11.56 -26.79 11.15
CA LYS A 440 -11.32 -27.94 10.25
C LYS A 440 -12.16 -27.84 8.98
N LYS A 441 -13.43 -27.46 9.09
CA LYS A 441 -14.36 -27.31 7.95
C LYS A 441 -13.97 -26.13 7.06
N ILE A 442 -13.58 -25.00 7.69
CA ILE A 442 -13.10 -23.81 6.98
C ILE A 442 -11.85 -24.15 6.15
N ILE A 443 -10.82 -24.76 6.77
CA ILE A 443 -9.58 -25.12 6.09
C ILE A 443 -9.85 -26.13 4.97
N LYS A 444 -10.59 -27.22 5.24
CA LYS A 444 -10.88 -28.25 4.25
C LYS A 444 -11.59 -27.66 3.02
N ASN A 445 -12.67 -26.90 3.23
CA ASN A 445 -13.44 -26.30 2.14
C ASN A 445 -12.62 -25.29 1.34
N SER A 446 -11.80 -24.48 2.02
CA SER A 446 -10.92 -23.50 1.39
C SER A 446 -9.82 -24.16 0.56
N LEU A 447 -9.18 -25.22 1.08
CA LEU A 447 -8.11 -25.94 0.37
C LEU A 447 -8.65 -26.67 -0.87
N ILE A 448 -9.79 -27.38 -0.75
CA ILE A 448 -10.41 -28.05 -1.90
C ILE A 448 -10.75 -27.01 -2.98
N TYR A 449 -11.33 -25.89 -2.58
CA TYR A 449 -11.69 -24.83 -3.51
C TYR A 449 -10.43 -24.19 -4.13
N MET A 450 -9.38 -23.97 -3.34
CA MET A 450 -8.12 -23.44 -3.81
C MET A 450 -7.48 -24.32 -4.89
N VAL A 451 -7.43 -25.64 -4.67
CA VAL A 451 -6.89 -26.59 -5.65
C VAL A 451 -7.69 -26.54 -6.96
N LYS A 452 -9.04 -26.53 -6.86
CA LYS A 452 -9.92 -26.39 -8.02
C LYS A 452 -9.58 -25.13 -8.82
N ILE A 453 -9.50 -23.97 -8.16
CA ILE A 453 -9.23 -22.69 -8.85
C ILE A 453 -7.80 -22.63 -9.40
N ILE A 454 -6.82 -23.23 -8.73
CA ILE A 454 -5.44 -23.36 -9.27
C ILE A 454 -5.47 -24.13 -10.59
N ILE A 455 -6.11 -25.29 -10.63
CA ILE A 455 -6.21 -26.11 -11.86
C ILE A 455 -6.87 -25.31 -12.99
N LEU A 456 -8.00 -24.67 -12.72
CA LEU A 456 -8.69 -23.85 -13.71
C LEU A 456 -7.83 -22.68 -14.20
N SER A 457 -7.09 -22.04 -13.29
CA SER A 457 -6.20 -20.92 -13.62
C SER A 457 -5.01 -21.36 -14.46
N VAL A 458 -4.42 -22.54 -14.16
CA VAL A 458 -3.36 -23.13 -14.99
C VAL A 458 -3.87 -23.43 -16.40
N VAL A 459 -5.04 -24.08 -16.52
CA VAL A 459 -5.66 -24.39 -17.82
C VAL A 459 -5.92 -23.11 -18.63
N ALA A 460 -6.34 -22.02 -17.98
CA ALA A 460 -6.55 -20.74 -18.64
C ALA A 460 -5.24 -20.00 -18.97
N ALA A 461 -4.19 -20.18 -18.16
CA ALA A 461 -2.90 -19.51 -18.34
C ALA A 461 -2.05 -20.11 -19.46
N VAL A 462 -2.12 -21.45 -19.66
CA VAL A 462 -1.30 -22.13 -20.68
C VAL A 462 -1.53 -21.58 -22.09
N PRO A 463 -2.76 -21.44 -22.62
CA PRO A 463 -2.98 -20.84 -23.92
C PRO A 463 -2.47 -19.40 -24.01
N CYS A 464 -2.66 -18.59 -22.96
CA CYS A 464 -2.16 -17.23 -22.92
C CYS A 464 -0.63 -17.19 -23.01
N TYR A 465 0.06 -18.09 -22.29
CA TYR A 465 1.53 -18.19 -22.33
C TYR A 465 2.05 -18.60 -23.72
N LEU A 466 1.41 -19.59 -24.35
CA LEU A 466 1.80 -20.08 -25.68
C LEU A 466 1.52 -19.07 -26.79
N LEU A 467 0.43 -18.31 -26.69
CA LEU A 467 0.04 -17.32 -27.71
C LEU A 467 0.72 -15.97 -27.52
N ASN A 468 1.22 -15.65 -26.31
CA ASN A 468 1.82 -14.36 -26.01
C ASN A 468 2.96 -13.96 -26.96
N PRO A 469 3.94 -14.83 -27.31
CA PRO A 469 4.99 -14.48 -28.29
C PRO A 469 4.42 -14.16 -29.67
N ILE A 470 3.34 -14.79 -30.08
CA ILE A 470 2.67 -14.55 -31.38
C ILE A 470 2.08 -13.15 -31.40
N TRP A 471 1.39 -12.76 -30.33
CA TRP A 471 0.82 -11.41 -30.22
C TRP A 471 1.90 -10.33 -30.18
N ILE A 472 2.97 -10.55 -29.42
CA ILE A 472 4.10 -9.62 -29.33
C ILE A 472 4.77 -9.46 -30.71
N SER A 473 4.96 -10.54 -31.47
CA SER A 473 5.50 -10.50 -32.82
C SER A 473 4.55 -9.77 -33.80
N ALA A 474 3.27 -10.05 -33.73
CA ALA A 474 2.26 -9.46 -34.62
C ALA A 474 2.09 -7.93 -34.38
N PHE A 475 2.17 -7.49 -33.12
CA PHE A 475 1.92 -6.10 -32.76
C PHE A 475 3.18 -5.32 -32.38
N GLY A 476 4.38 -5.93 -32.42
CA GLY A 476 5.65 -5.36 -31.97
C GLY A 476 6.07 -4.07 -32.68
N ASN A 477 5.70 -3.89 -33.94
CA ASN A 477 6.05 -2.71 -34.75
C ASN A 477 5.17 -1.48 -34.48
N TYR A 478 4.14 -1.62 -33.65
CA TYR A 478 3.24 -0.51 -33.34
C TYR A 478 3.69 0.22 -32.06
N GLY A 479 3.10 1.38 -31.82
CA GLY A 479 3.38 2.15 -30.60
C GLY A 479 3.11 1.35 -29.32
N LYS A 480 3.74 1.73 -28.22
CA LYS A 480 3.76 1.03 -26.91
C LYS A 480 2.37 0.54 -26.43
N ILE A 481 1.34 1.35 -26.62
CA ILE A 481 -0.04 0.99 -26.18
C ILE A 481 -0.57 -0.21 -26.96
N ILE A 482 -0.32 -0.26 -28.27
CA ILE A 482 -0.79 -1.37 -29.12
C ILE A 482 0.09 -2.59 -28.92
N SER A 483 1.43 -2.42 -28.97
CA SER A 483 2.38 -3.54 -28.87
C SER A 483 2.33 -4.29 -27.53
N GLN A 484 1.93 -3.63 -26.45
CA GLN A 484 1.84 -4.23 -25.12
C GLN A 484 0.39 -4.36 -24.64
N GLY A 485 -0.44 -3.34 -24.85
CA GLY A 485 -1.80 -3.31 -24.32
C GLY A 485 -2.75 -4.27 -25.05
N LEU A 486 -2.62 -4.41 -26.37
CA LEU A 486 -3.48 -5.31 -27.13
C LEU A 486 -3.21 -6.80 -26.83
N PRO A 487 -1.96 -7.28 -26.72
CA PRO A 487 -1.65 -8.62 -26.22
C PRO A 487 -2.25 -8.91 -24.84
N ILE A 488 -2.10 -7.98 -23.88
CA ILE A 488 -2.69 -8.10 -22.53
C ILE A 488 -4.21 -8.25 -22.63
N PHE A 489 -4.87 -7.43 -23.45
CA PHE A 489 -6.32 -7.45 -23.61
C PHE A 489 -6.81 -8.76 -24.25
N ILE A 490 -6.15 -9.23 -25.31
CA ILE A 490 -6.48 -10.51 -25.97
C ILE A 490 -6.28 -11.67 -24.99
N ASN A 491 -5.15 -11.71 -24.30
CA ASN A 491 -4.87 -12.72 -23.27
C ASN A 491 -5.90 -12.65 -22.12
N PHE A 492 -6.35 -11.46 -21.73
CA PHE A 492 -7.42 -11.31 -20.74
C PHE A 492 -8.74 -11.93 -21.21
N LEU A 493 -9.13 -11.70 -22.47
CA LEU A 493 -10.35 -12.29 -23.02
C LEU A 493 -10.24 -13.82 -23.09
N ILE A 494 -9.11 -14.36 -23.54
CA ILE A 494 -8.86 -15.81 -23.59
C ILE A 494 -8.92 -16.39 -22.18
N PHE A 495 -8.18 -15.83 -21.24
CA PHE A 495 -8.10 -16.27 -19.85
C PHE A 495 -9.47 -16.23 -19.17
N ALA A 496 -10.20 -15.13 -19.31
CA ALA A 496 -11.54 -14.95 -18.74
C ALA A 496 -12.54 -15.94 -19.33
N THR A 497 -12.53 -16.13 -20.66
CA THR A 497 -13.43 -17.07 -21.33
C THR A 497 -13.20 -18.50 -20.85
N ILE A 498 -11.94 -18.97 -20.84
CA ILE A 498 -11.62 -20.33 -20.38
C ILE A 498 -11.94 -20.48 -18.88
N GLY A 499 -11.60 -19.48 -18.07
CA GLY A 499 -11.91 -19.48 -16.64
C GLY A 499 -13.42 -19.57 -16.37
N VAL A 500 -14.23 -18.73 -17.03
CA VAL A 500 -15.69 -18.73 -16.88
C VAL A 500 -16.29 -20.05 -17.38
N LEU A 501 -15.87 -20.57 -18.53
CA LEU A 501 -16.31 -21.87 -19.02
C LEU A 501 -15.96 -22.98 -18.03
N GLY A 502 -14.75 -22.98 -17.48
CA GLY A 502 -14.33 -23.94 -16.46
C GLY A 502 -15.19 -23.88 -15.19
N LEU A 503 -15.57 -22.68 -14.73
CA LEU A 503 -16.48 -22.50 -13.59
C LEU A 503 -17.90 -23.02 -13.90
N ILE A 504 -18.39 -22.79 -15.11
CA ILE A 504 -19.72 -23.29 -15.56
C ILE A 504 -19.73 -24.81 -15.64
N VAL A 505 -18.72 -25.42 -16.29
CA VAL A 505 -18.61 -26.89 -16.45
C VAL A 505 -18.49 -27.57 -15.08
N THR A 506 -17.72 -26.97 -14.17
CA THR A 506 -17.56 -27.51 -12.80
C THR A 506 -18.71 -27.13 -11.86
N LYS A 507 -19.78 -26.50 -12.36
CA LYS A 507 -20.96 -26.07 -11.59
C LYS A 507 -20.58 -25.34 -10.31
N ASP A 508 -19.72 -24.32 -10.42
CA ASP A 508 -19.18 -23.60 -9.26
C ASP A 508 -20.27 -22.86 -8.49
N ASP A 509 -20.40 -23.12 -7.19
CA ASP A 509 -21.46 -22.57 -6.33
C ASP A 509 -21.46 -21.03 -6.31
N ILE A 510 -20.26 -20.41 -6.30
CA ILE A 510 -20.12 -18.96 -6.27
C ILE A 510 -20.50 -18.37 -7.62
N ALA A 511 -20.00 -18.95 -8.71
CA ALA A 511 -20.31 -18.50 -10.06
C ALA A 511 -21.82 -18.60 -10.34
N VAL A 512 -22.46 -19.72 -9.95
CA VAL A 512 -23.92 -19.91 -10.08
C VAL A 512 -24.68 -18.86 -9.27
N THR A 513 -24.22 -18.55 -8.06
CA THR A 513 -24.86 -17.55 -7.20
C THR A 513 -24.75 -16.14 -7.80
N ILE A 514 -23.59 -15.78 -8.35
CA ILE A 514 -23.36 -14.47 -9.00
C ILE A 514 -24.25 -14.36 -10.25
N ILE A 515 -24.28 -15.39 -11.11
CA ILE A 515 -25.11 -15.39 -12.33
C ILE A 515 -26.60 -15.24 -11.99
N LYS A 516 -27.07 -15.92 -10.94
CA LYS A 516 -28.48 -15.79 -10.49
C LYS A 516 -28.79 -14.37 -9.97
N LYS A 517 -27.83 -13.68 -9.34
CA LYS A 517 -28.03 -12.31 -8.87
C LYS A 517 -28.00 -11.26 -9.99
N ILE A 518 -27.24 -11.50 -11.06
CA ILE A 518 -27.20 -10.60 -12.25
C ILE A 518 -28.45 -10.73 -13.08
N LYS A 519 -29.08 -11.92 -13.09
CA LYS A 519 -30.34 -12.17 -13.84
C LYS A 519 -31.62 -11.67 -13.13
N ARG A 520 -31.51 -11.24 -11.90
CA ARG A 520 -32.56 -10.56 -11.12
C ARG A 520 -32.34 -9.05 -11.12
#